data_49881df89adf3937175d94831e9f082e
#
_entry.id   49881df89adf3937175d94831e9f082e
#
_cell.length_a   1.000
_cell.length_b   1.000
_cell.length_c   1.000
_cell.angle_alpha   90.00
_cell.angle_beta   90.00
_cell.angle_gamma   90.00
#
_symmetry.space_group_name_H-M   'P 1'
#
loop_
_entity.id
_entity.type
_entity.pdbx_description
1 polymer ?
#
loop_
_entity_poly.entity_id
_entity_poly.type
_entity_poly.pdbx_seq_one_letter_code
_entity_poly.pdbx_strand_id
1 'polypeptide(L)'
;VVDAIIAGGINFIELTMTMDDGDPVGFIKKMADKYKDNDKVVIGAGTVLDPETARACILAGANYVVSPSLNVETIKLCNRYRVPMLPGVMTPTEAVTALEAGCDIIKIFPGNIVGPAAISSFKGPLPQGEFMPSGGVDVDNVDKWIHAGAYAVGTGSSLTKGAKTGDFAAVTAKAKEFVEAVAAARK
;
A
#
# COMPACT_ATOMS: atom_id res chain seq x y z
N VAL A 1 -3.03 -11.02 13.05
CA VAL A 1 -2.56 -9.68 12.62
C VAL A 1 -3.62 -9.00 11.78
N VAL A 2 -4.03 -9.57 10.64
CA VAL A 2 -5.02 -8.95 9.71
C VAL A 2 -6.30 -8.56 10.43
N ASP A 3 -6.90 -9.47 11.20
CA ASP A 3 -8.13 -9.18 11.97
C ASP A 3 -7.96 -8.01 12.95
N ALA A 4 -6.79 -7.93 13.60
CA ALA A 4 -6.48 -6.86 14.54
C ALA A 4 -6.36 -5.49 13.86
N ILE A 5 -5.75 -5.45 12.67
CA ILE A 5 -5.64 -4.23 11.86
C ILE A 5 -7.02 -3.75 11.40
N ILE A 6 -7.85 -4.66 10.90
CA ILE A 6 -9.22 -4.36 10.45
C ILE A 6 -10.09 -3.88 11.64
N ALA A 7 -9.96 -4.51 12.81
CA ALA A 7 -10.65 -4.09 14.02
C ALA A 7 -10.26 -2.66 14.47
N GLY A 8 -9.07 -2.18 14.12
CA GLY A 8 -8.62 -0.81 14.32
C GLY A 8 -9.07 0.18 13.24
N GLY A 9 -9.77 -0.28 12.20
CA GLY A 9 -10.36 0.57 11.16
C GLY A 9 -9.56 0.71 9.86
N ILE A 10 -8.42 0.02 9.72
CA ILE A 10 -7.68 -0.04 8.46
C ILE A 10 -8.22 -1.20 7.63
N ASN A 11 -8.82 -0.90 6.49
CA ASN A 11 -9.53 -1.88 5.66
C ASN A 11 -8.78 -2.24 4.36
N PHE A 12 -7.77 -1.49 3.97
CA PHE A 12 -6.90 -1.81 2.83
C PHE A 12 -5.68 -2.56 3.37
N ILE A 13 -5.60 -3.86 3.09
CA ILE A 13 -4.60 -4.78 3.65
C ILE A 13 -3.67 -5.27 2.55
N GLU A 14 -2.40 -4.91 2.65
CA GLU A 14 -1.34 -5.36 1.75
C GLU A 14 -0.64 -6.60 2.35
N LEU A 15 -0.71 -7.73 1.65
CA LEU A 15 -0.01 -8.98 2.00
C LEU A 15 1.21 -9.12 1.10
N THR A 16 2.41 -9.10 1.68
CA THR A 16 3.65 -9.02 0.90
C THR A 16 4.16 -10.40 0.48
N MET A 17 4.79 -10.46 -0.71
CA MET A 17 5.44 -11.68 -1.22
C MET A 17 6.68 -12.10 -0.39
N THR A 18 7.11 -11.26 0.55
CA THR A 18 8.23 -11.51 1.47
C THR A 18 7.81 -12.09 2.82
N MET A 19 6.59 -12.62 2.94
CA MET A 19 6.15 -13.30 4.17
C MET A 19 6.89 -14.63 4.38
N ASP A 20 7.22 -14.92 5.64
CA ASP A 20 8.06 -16.07 6.02
C ASP A 20 7.29 -17.42 6.08
N ASP A 21 6.01 -17.46 5.75
CA ASP A 21 5.16 -18.66 5.87
C ASP A 21 5.23 -19.62 4.65
N GLY A 22 6.10 -19.32 3.69
CA GLY A 22 6.40 -20.19 2.55
C GLY A 22 5.35 -20.21 1.42
N ASP A 23 4.12 -19.71 1.63
CA ASP A 23 3.06 -19.64 0.61
C ASP A 23 2.28 -18.31 0.68
N PRO A 24 2.88 -17.19 0.28
CA PRO A 24 2.23 -15.89 0.31
C PRO A 24 0.99 -15.81 -0.60
N VAL A 25 0.99 -16.50 -1.74
CA VAL A 25 -0.15 -16.53 -2.67
C VAL A 25 -1.33 -17.29 -2.06
N GLY A 26 -1.09 -18.43 -1.42
CA GLY A 26 -2.11 -19.18 -0.69
C GLY A 26 -2.66 -18.40 0.49
N PHE A 27 -1.83 -17.58 1.15
CA PHE A 27 -2.29 -16.71 2.23
C PHE A 27 -3.18 -15.57 1.70
N ILE A 28 -2.87 -14.98 0.55
CA ILE A 28 -3.74 -14.01 -0.14
C ILE A 28 -5.10 -14.65 -0.40
N LYS A 29 -5.12 -15.87 -0.98
CA LYS A 29 -6.36 -16.60 -1.25
C LYS A 29 -7.18 -16.81 0.03
N LYS A 30 -6.53 -17.26 1.10
CA LYS A 30 -7.17 -17.47 2.41
C LYS A 30 -7.82 -16.20 2.95
N MET A 31 -7.15 -15.06 2.83
CA MET A 31 -7.69 -13.78 3.30
C MET A 31 -8.80 -13.25 2.38
N ALA A 32 -8.63 -13.36 1.06
CA ALA A 32 -9.66 -12.99 0.09
C ALA A 32 -10.96 -13.81 0.32
N ASP A 33 -10.85 -15.12 0.49
CA ASP A 33 -11.98 -15.99 0.80
C ASP A 33 -12.64 -15.64 2.15
N LYS A 34 -11.84 -15.32 3.17
CA LYS A 34 -12.33 -14.97 4.50
C LYS A 34 -13.17 -13.69 4.50
N TYR A 35 -12.75 -12.69 3.72
CA TYR A 35 -13.39 -11.36 3.71
C TYR A 35 -14.28 -11.11 2.48
N LYS A 36 -14.55 -12.13 1.65
CA LYS A 36 -15.32 -12.00 0.39
C LYS A 36 -16.70 -11.35 0.55
N ASP A 37 -17.35 -11.55 1.70
CA ASP A 37 -18.69 -11.03 2.00
C ASP A 37 -18.63 -9.70 2.78
N ASN A 38 -17.43 -9.12 2.95
CA ASN A 38 -17.22 -7.82 3.59
C ASN A 38 -16.69 -6.80 2.57
N ASP A 39 -17.62 -6.04 1.98
CA ASP A 39 -17.36 -5.04 0.95
C ASP A 39 -16.46 -3.87 1.39
N LYS A 40 -16.22 -3.74 2.70
CA LYS A 40 -15.33 -2.72 3.26
C LYS A 40 -13.87 -3.15 3.31
N VAL A 41 -13.57 -4.45 3.25
CA VAL A 41 -12.20 -4.98 3.33
C VAL A 41 -11.67 -5.25 1.95
N VAL A 42 -10.49 -4.70 1.66
CA VAL A 42 -9.81 -4.84 0.37
C VAL A 42 -8.46 -5.52 0.60
N ILE A 43 -8.29 -6.71 0.04
CA ILE A 43 -7.04 -7.49 0.16
C ILE A 43 -6.17 -7.24 -1.07
N GLY A 44 -4.94 -6.81 -0.86
CA GLY A 44 -3.96 -6.57 -1.91
C GLY A 44 -2.70 -7.40 -1.75
N ALA A 45 -1.93 -7.50 -2.82
CA ALA A 45 -0.63 -8.13 -2.86
C ALA A 45 0.48 -7.08 -2.90
N GLY A 46 1.46 -7.18 -2.01
CA GLY A 46 2.61 -6.28 -1.97
C GLY A 46 3.94 -6.95 -2.31
N THR A 47 4.93 -6.15 -2.64
CA THR A 47 6.26 -6.60 -3.07
C THR A 47 6.20 -7.50 -4.30
N VAL A 48 5.29 -7.18 -5.21
CA VAL A 48 5.13 -7.88 -6.49
C VAL A 48 6.10 -7.27 -7.50
N LEU A 49 7.06 -8.06 -8.01
CA LEU A 49 8.18 -7.56 -8.82
C LEU A 49 8.02 -7.81 -10.33
N ASP A 50 7.07 -8.66 -10.72
CA ASP A 50 6.91 -9.14 -12.10
C ASP A 50 5.44 -9.43 -12.45
N PRO A 51 5.11 -9.51 -13.76
CA PRO A 51 3.75 -9.78 -14.23
C PRO A 51 3.24 -11.17 -13.83
N GLU A 52 4.10 -12.17 -13.76
CA GLU A 52 3.76 -13.57 -13.45
C GLU A 52 3.27 -13.66 -12.00
N THR A 53 4.02 -13.06 -11.08
CA THR A 53 3.61 -12.97 -9.66
C THR A 53 2.33 -12.14 -9.50
N ALA A 54 2.19 -11.03 -10.22
CA ALA A 54 0.96 -10.23 -10.22
C ALA A 54 -0.25 -11.07 -10.67
N ARG A 55 -0.10 -11.85 -11.76
CA ARG A 55 -1.16 -12.73 -12.24
C ARG A 55 -1.55 -13.80 -11.22
N ALA A 56 -0.59 -14.43 -10.55
CA ALA A 56 -0.84 -15.41 -9.50
C ALA A 56 -1.63 -14.79 -8.33
N CYS A 57 -1.24 -13.59 -7.88
CA CYS A 57 -1.94 -12.86 -6.82
C CYS A 57 -3.38 -12.48 -7.21
N ILE A 58 -3.60 -12.04 -8.45
CA ILE A 58 -4.94 -11.74 -8.98
C ILE A 58 -5.82 -12.98 -8.99
N LEU A 59 -5.29 -14.13 -9.44
CA LEU A 59 -6.02 -15.41 -9.40
C LEU A 59 -6.33 -15.88 -7.98
N ALA A 60 -5.49 -15.53 -7.01
CA ALA A 60 -5.72 -15.78 -5.60
C ALA A 60 -6.75 -14.84 -4.95
N GLY A 61 -7.21 -13.81 -5.67
CA GLY A 61 -8.25 -12.88 -5.20
C GLY A 61 -7.73 -11.53 -4.71
N ALA A 62 -6.48 -11.16 -5.04
CA ALA A 62 -5.97 -9.83 -4.76
C ALA A 62 -6.78 -8.78 -5.53
N ASN A 63 -7.27 -7.76 -4.81
CA ASN A 63 -8.05 -6.65 -5.37
C ASN A 63 -7.18 -5.50 -5.86
N TYR A 64 -5.94 -5.41 -5.42
CA TYR A 64 -4.92 -4.46 -5.89
C TYR A 64 -3.53 -5.07 -5.74
N VAL A 65 -2.57 -4.49 -6.45
CA VAL A 65 -1.17 -4.93 -6.45
C VAL A 65 -0.26 -3.74 -6.12
N VAL A 66 0.76 -3.97 -5.30
CA VAL A 66 1.76 -2.97 -4.93
C VAL A 66 3.16 -3.50 -5.21
N SER A 67 4.02 -2.65 -5.75
CA SER A 67 5.44 -2.97 -5.99
C SER A 67 6.36 -1.97 -5.30
N PRO A 68 7.58 -2.34 -4.92
CA PRO A 68 8.59 -1.40 -4.49
C PRO A 68 9.27 -0.67 -5.66
N SER A 69 9.03 -1.10 -6.89
CA SER A 69 9.69 -0.59 -8.11
C SER A 69 8.70 -0.46 -9.26
N LEU A 70 9.10 0.30 -10.28
CA LEU A 70 8.35 0.44 -11.52
C LEU A 70 8.61 -0.74 -12.47
N ASN A 71 7.53 -1.41 -12.87
CA ASN A 71 7.53 -2.39 -13.95
C ASN A 71 6.31 -2.18 -14.85
N VAL A 72 6.54 -1.65 -16.04
CA VAL A 72 5.47 -1.29 -16.99
C VAL A 72 4.66 -2.52 -17.43
N GLU A 73 5.28 -3.67 -17.61
CA GLU A 73 4.58 -4.89 -18.02
C GLU A 73 3.66 -5.41 -16.92
N THR A 74 4.04 -5.26 -15.65
CA THR A 74 3.17 -5.55 -14.51
C THR A 74 1.94 -4.61 -14.50
N ILE A 75 2.14 -3.31 -14.76
CA ILE A 75 1.04 -2.34 -14.85
C ILE A 75 0.08 -2.74 -15.97
N LYS A 76 0.59 -3.02 -17.18
CA LYS A 76 -0.22 -3.44 -18.34
C LYS A 76 -0.99 -4.73 -18.05
N LEU A 77 -0.37 -5.69 -17.36
CA LEU A 77 -1.04 -6.91 -16.96
C LEU A 77 -2.20 -6.62 -15.99
N CYS A 78 -1.95 -5.86 -14.94
CA CYS A 78 -2.97 -5.50 -13.96
C CYS A 78 -4.14 -4.74 -14.60
N ASN A 79 -3.86 -3.77 -15.48
CA ASN A 79 -4.87 -3.03 -16.24
C ASN A 79 -5.74 -3.96 -17.11
N ARG A 80 -5.15 -4.99 -17.73
CA ARG A 80 -5.88 -6.00 -18.51
C ARG A 80 -6.96 -6.72 -17.70
N TYR A 81 -6.70 -6.96 -16.41
CA TYR A 81 -7.63 -7.59 -15.49
C TYR A 81 -8.42 -6.60 -14.63
N ARG A 82 -8.24 -5.29 -14.87
CA ARG A 82 -8.88 -4.19 -14.12
C ARG A 82 -8.61 -4.26 -12.62
N VAL A 83 -7.38 -4.64 -12.27
CA VAL A 83 -6.88 -4.64 -10.89
C VAL A 83 -5.92 -3.45 -10.76
N PRO A 84 -6.16 -2.50 -9.85
CA PRO A 84 -5.26 -1.37 -9.63
C PRO A 84 -3.85 -1.83 -9.28
N MET A 85 -2.85 -1.18 -9.89
CA MET A 85 -1.44 -1.41 -9.60
C MET A 85 -0.79 -0.11 -9.12
N LEU A 86 -0.14 -0.18 -7.95
CA LEU A 86 0.56 0.93 -7.30
C LEU A 86 2.08 0.69 -7.40
N PRO A 87 2.73 1.14 -8.50
CA PRO A 87 4.18 0.95 -8.68
C PRO A 87 4.96 1.87 -7.76
N GLY A 88 6.08 1.38 -7.24
CA GLY A 88 7.04 2.17 -6.48
C GLY A 88 7.92 3.02 -7.40
N VAL A 89 8.05 4.29 -7.10
CA VAL A 89 8.91 5.24 -7.81
C VAL A 89 9.70 6.09 -6.82
N MET A 90 10.83 6.62 -7.27
CA MET A 90 11.68 7.53 -6.52
C MET A 90 12.04 8.78 -7.31
N THR A 91 11.73 8.82 -8.61
CA THR A 91 12.07 9.91 -9.52
C THR A 91 10.86 10.41 -10.30
N PRO A 92 10.84 11.69 -10.75
CA PRO A 92 9.81 12.20 -11.64
C PRO A 92 9.69 11.42 -12.96
N THR A 93 10.80 10.95 -13.53
CA THR A 93 10.79 10.14 -14.76
C THR A 93 10.01 8.84 -14.57
N GLU A 94 10.24 8.14 -13.47
CA GLU A 94 9.48 6.93 -13.15
C GLU A 94 8.00 7.23 -12.92
N ALA A 95 7.69 8.36 -12.25
CA ALA A 95 6.30 8.76 -12.02
C ALA A 95 5.57 9.06 -13.33
N VAL A 96 6.20 9.78 -14.27
CA VAL A 96 5.64 10.01 -15.62
C VAL A 96 5.41 8.70 -16.35
N THR A 97 6.38 7.79 -16.34
CA THR A 97 6.25 6.47 -16.97
C THR A 97 5.11 5.65 -16.35
N ALA A 98 4.92 5.73 -15.04
CA ALA A 98 3.80 5.06 -14.36
C ALA A 98 2.44 5.63 -14.78
N LEU A 99 2.31 6.97 -14.88
CA LEU A 99 1.10 7.66 -15.35
C LEU A 99 0.79 7.30 -16.82
N GLU A 100 1.79 7.33 -17.70
CA GLU A 100 1.64 6.93 -19.10
C GLU A 100 1.20 5.47 -19.26
N ALA A 101 1.64 4.59 -18.35
CA ALA A 101 1.23 3.20 -18.31
C ALA A 101 -0.20 2.99 -17.75
N GLY A 102 -0.84 4.05 -17.22
CA GLY A 102 -2.23 4.04 -16.74
C GLY A 102 -2.40 3.71 -15.27
N CYS A 103 -1.46 4.13 -14.40
CA CYS A 103 -1.61 4.01 -12.95
C CYS A 103 -2.41 5.19 -12.40
N ASP A 104 -3.38 4.91 -11.51
CA ASP A 104 -4.15 5.93 -10.80
C ASP A 104 -3.42 6.44 -9.56
N ILE A 105 -2.75 5.55 -8.82
CA ILE A 105 -2.01 5.86 -7.60
C ILE A 105 -0.58 5.35 -7.74
N ILE A 106 0.38 6.19 -7.38
CA ILE A 106 1.82 5.89 -7.46
C ILE A 106 2.41 5.82 -6.05
N LYS A 107 3.06 4.71 -5.72
CA LYS A 107 3.78 4.56 -4.46
C LYS A 107 5.10 5.34 -4.51
N ILE A 108 5.36 6.20 -3.53
CA ILE A 108 6.68 6.81 -3.31
C ILE A 108 7.46 5.93 -2.34
N PHE A 109 8.56 5.35 -2.82
CA PHE A 109 9.34 4.38 -2.05
C PHE A 109 10.84 4.45 -2.40
N PRO A 110 11.76 4.37 -1.41
CA PRO A 110 11.51 4.32 0.04
C PRO A 110 11.21 5.72 0.64
N GLY A 111 10.07 5.86 1.31
CA GLY A 111 9.62 7.15 1.86
C GLY A 111 10.57 7.75 2.88
N ASN A 112 11.21 6.92 3.74
CA ASN A 112 12.17 7.37 4.73
C ASN A 112 13.45 7.98 4.12
N ILE A 113 13.74 7.73 2.85
CA ILE A 113 14.89 8.35 2.14
C ILE A 113 14.49 9.68 1.56
N VAL A 114 13.31 9.78 0.92
CA VAL A 114 12.90 10.99 0.19
C VAL A 114 12.21 12.03 1.07
N GLY A 115 11.52 11.60 2.11
CA GLY A 115 10.79 12.46 3.04
C GLY A 115 9.50 13.08 2.48
N PRO A 116 8.68 13.71 3.34
CA PRO A 116 7.38 14.27 2.94
C PRO A 116 7.47 15.36 1.86
N ALA A 117 8.54 16.16 1.83
CA ALA A 117 8.75 17.20 0.83
C ALA A 117 8.78 16.65 -0.63
N ALA A 118 9.09 15.37 -0.81
CA ALA A 118 9.06 14.75 -2.11
C ALA A 118 7.65 14.79 -2.73
N ILE A 119 6.59 14.61 -1.96
CA ILE A 119 5.21 14.62 -2.45
C ILE A 119 4.85 15.97 -3.09
N SER A 120 5.11 17.08 -2.39
CA SER A 120 4.86 18.42 -2.93
C SER A 120 5.75 18.73 -4.13
N SER A 121 7.00 18.25 -4.13
CA SER A 121 7.93 18.41 -5.25
C SER A 121 7.47 17.65 -6.49
N PHE A 122 6.91 16.44 -6.35
CA PHE A 122 6.30 15.70 -7.44
C PHE A 122 5.01 16.36 -7.94
N LYS A 123 4.15 16.82 -7.03
CA LYS A 123 2.88 17.47 -7.39
C LYS A 123 3.06 18.80 -8.14
N GLY A 124 4.20 19.46 -8.00
CA GLY A 124 4.52 20.65 -8.79
C GLY A 124 4.40 20.41 -10.30
N PRO A 125 5.26 19.58 -10.90
CA PRO A 125 5.18 19.25 -12.33
C PRO A 125 4.08 18.23 -12.69
N LEU A 126 3.56 17.45 -11.74
CA LEU A 126 2.58 16.38 -11.94
C LEU A 126 1.37 16.58 -11.01
N PRO A 127 0.59 17.67 -11.17
CA PRO A 127 -0.55 17.97 -10.30
C PRO A 127 -1.67 16.90 -10.36
N GLN A 128 -1.77 16.18 -11.47
CA GLN A 128 -2.70 15.07 -11.68
C GLN A 128 -2.27 13.77 -11.00
N GLY A 129 -1.01 13.65 -10.57
CA GLY A 129 -0.50 12.44 -9.93
C GLY A 129 -1.03 12.27 -8.51
N GLU A 130 -1.52 11.08 -8.17
CA GLU A 130 -1.89 10.73 -6.80
C GLU A 130 -0.80 9.86 -6.18
N PHE A 131 -0.23 10.31 -5.07
CA PHE A 131 0.95 9.71 -4.46
C PHE A 131 0.66 9.08 -3.11
N MET A 132 1.21 7.89 -2.88
CA MET A 132 1.12 7.14 -1.63
C MET A 132 2.53 6.83 -1.11
N PRO A 133 3.05 7.59 -0.14
CA PRO A 133 4.33 7.26 0.48
C PRO A 133 4.25 5.96 1.28
N SER A 134 5.33 5.17 1.23
CA SER A 134 5.51 3.97 2.04
C SER A 134 6.98 3.84 2.47
N GLY A 135 7.18 3.32 3.69
CA GLY A 135 8.48 3.29 4.35
C GLY A 135 8.73 4.54 5.20
N GLY A 136 8.88 4.35 6.51
CA GLY A 136 9.11 5.43 7.46
C GLY A 136 7.87 6.27 7.83
N VAL A 137 6.68 5.85 7.38
CA VAL A 137 5.41 6.49 7.80
C VAL A 137 5.01 5.94 9.16
N ASP A 138 4.79 6.84 10.13
CA ASP A 138 4.28 6.52 11.46
C ASP A 138 3.25 7.58 11.90
N VAL A 139 2.54 7.30 12.99
CA VAL A 139 1.55 8.22 13.59
C VAL A 139 2.14 9.60 13.85
N ASP A 140 3.40 9.66 14.31
CA ASP A 140 4.11 10.90 14.67
C ASP A 140 4.47 11.78 13.47
N ASN A 141 4.33 11.31 12.24
CA ASN A 141 4.71 12.04 11.04
C ASN A 141 3.69 11.96 9.90
N VAL A 142 2.59 11.24 10.08
CA VAL A 142 1.57 11.05 9.03
C VAL A 142 0.95 12.37 8.58
N ASP A 143 0.80 13.33 9.48
CA ASP A 143 0.32 14.67 9.21
C ASP A 143 1.18 15.38 8.17
N LYS A 144 2.50 15.27 8.27
CA LYS A 144 3.45 15.88 7.32
C LYS A 144 3.28 15.33 5.91
N TRP A 145 3.01 14.04 5.79
CA TRP A 145 2.76 13.39 4.50
C TRP A 145 1.44 13.84 3.89
N ILE A 146 0.37 13.88 4.68
CA ILE A 146 -0.95 14.32 4.23
C ILE A 146 -0.92 15.80 3.83
N HIS A 147 -0.32 16.67 4.66
CA HIS A 147 -0.20 18.11 4.34
C HIS A 147 0.71 18.36 3.13
N ALA A 148 1.67 17.49 2.84
CA ALA A 148 2.46 17.58 1.61
C ALA A 148 1.66 17.18 0.35
N GLY A 149 0.45 16.67 0.50
CA GLY A 149 -0.46 16.31 -0.58
C GLY A 149 -0.51 14.80 -0.89
N ALA A 150 -0.09 13.93 0.04
CA ALA A 150 -0.26 12.49 -0.13
C ALA A 150 -1.74 12.10 -0.18
N TYR A 151 -2.12 11.31 -1.19
CA TYR A 151 -3.47 10.79 -1.35
C TYR A 151 -3.81 9.74 -0.29
N ALA A 152 -2.89 8.84 -0.03
CA ALA A 152 -2.95 7.81 0.99
C ALA A 152 -1.56 7.61 1.59
N VAL A 153 -1.43 6.80 2.62
CA VAL A 153 -0.15 6.42 3.22
C VAL A 153 -0.08 4.91 3.42
N GLY A 154 1.10 4.33 3.17
CA GLY A 154 1.38 2.93 3.45
C GLY A 154 2.21 2.79 4.73
N THR A 155 1.73 2.00 5.68
CA THR A 155 2.44 1.67 6.92
C THR A 155 2.58 0.16 7.08
N GLY A 156 3.66 -0.30 7.68
CA GLY A 156 3.93 -1.72 7.87
C GLY A 156 4.52 -2.02 9.24
N SER A 157 5.85 -1.94 9.37
CA SER A 157 6.56 -2.41 10.56
C SER A 157 6.16 -1.73 11.87
N SER A 158 5.83 -0.44 11.85
CA SER A 158 5.36 0.27 13.05
C SER A 158 3.96 -0.21 13.47
N LEU A 159 3.06 -0.40 12.51
CA LEU A 159 1.72 -0.91 12.72
C LEU A 159 1.71 -2.33 13.32
N THR A 160 2.57 -3.21 12.78
CA THR A 160 2.56 -4.65 13.13
C THR A 160 3.53 -5.02 14.24
N LYS A 161 4.19 -4.06 14.90
CA LYS A 161 5.23 -4.31 15.91
C LYS A 161 4.76 -5.25 17.03
N GLY A 162 3.54 -5.07 17.55
CA GLY A 162 2.96 -5.91 18.59
C GLY A 162 2.75 -7.37 18.19
N ALA A 163 2.58 -7.64 16.89
CA ALA A 163 2.37 -9.00 16.39
C ALA A 163 3.58 -9.93 16.65
N LYS A 164 4.81 -9.38 16.73
CA LYS A 164 6.04 -10.14 17.01
C LYS A 164 6.02 -10.80 18.41
N THR A 165 5.27 -10.22 19.33
CA THR A 165 5.12 -10.72 20.71
C THR A 165 3.73 -11.31 20.97
N GLY A 166 2.88 -11.43 19.93
CA GLY A 166 1.50 -11.89 20.08
C GLY A 166 0.53 -10.85 20.66
N ASP A 167 0.96 -9.60 20.83
CA ASP A 167 0.12 -8.51 21.34
C ASP A 167 -0.73 -7.91 20.19
N PHE A 168 -1.80 -8.60 19.84
CA PHE A 168 -2.74 -8.15 18.82
C PHE A 168 -3.60 -6.97 19.26
N ALA A 169 -3.78 -6.78 20.59
CA ALA A 169 -4.47 -5.60 21.11
C ALA A 169 -3.67 -4.31 20.82
N ALA A 170 -2.35 -4.35 20.96
CA ALA A 170 -1.47 -3.24 20.58
C ALA A 170 -1.53 -2.95 19.06
N VAL A 171 -1.64 -3.97 18.22
CA VAL A 171 -1.83 -3.80 16.77
C VAL A 171 -3.15 -3.08 16.47
N THR A 172 -4.24 -3.49 17.11
CA THR A 172 -5.56 -2.84 16.96
C THR A 172 -5.52 -1.38 17.41
N ALA A 173 -4.91 -1.10 18.57
CA ALA A 173 -4.77 0.26 19.09
C ALA A 173 -3.95 1.14 18.12
N LYS A 174 -2.82 0.63 17.63
CA LYS A 174 -1.97 1.37 16.67
C LYS A 174 -2.70 1.63 15.33
N ALA A 175 -3.48 0.68 14.83
CA ALA A 175 -4.29 0.88 13.64
C ALA A 175 -5.32 2.01 13.84
N LYS A 176 -5.98 2.06 14.99
CA LYS A 176 -6.91 3.13 15.34
C LYS A 176 -6.22 4.50 15.43
N GLU A 177 -5.03 4.57 16.07
CA GLU A 177 -4.22 5.79 16.11
C GLU A 177 -3.90 6.31 14.69
N PHE A 178 -3.53 5.44 13.76
CA PHE A 178 -3.28 5.83 12.36
C PHE A 178 -4.53 6.39 11.69
N VAL A 179 -5.68 5.74 11.85
CA VAL A 179 -6.96 6.20 11.27
C VAL A 179 -7.33 7.59 11.81
N GLU A 180 -7.20 7.77 13.12
CA GLU A 180 -7.49 9.06 13.78
C GLU A 180 -6.52 10.16 13.33
N ALA A 181 -5.22 9.86 13.25
CA ALA A 181 -4.19 10.81 12.83
C ALA A 181 -4.38 11.25 11.35
N VAL A 182 -4.66 10.30 10.44
CA VAL A 182 -4.97 10.62 9.03
C VAL A 182 -6.24 11.46 8.94
N ALA A 183 -7.29 11.11 9.68
CA ALA A 183 -8.54 11.87 9.69
C ALA A 183 -8.37 13.30 10.25
N ALA A 184 -7.51 13.48 11.25
CA ALA A 184 -7.16 14.79 11.80
C ALA A 184 -6.36 15.64 10.80
N ALA A 185 -5.39 15.05 10.11
CA ALA A 185 -4.54 15.74 9.13
C ALA A 185 -5.28 16.16 7.85
N ARG A 186 -6.46 15.59 7.58
CA ARG A 186 -7.30 15.92 6.39
C ARG A 186 -8.33 17.02 6.64
N LYS A 187 -8.41 17.53 7.87
CA LYS A 187 -9.30 18.66 8.24
C LYS A 187 -8.61 20.01 7.98
#